data_e7a1221f89e43c060e9b35f6c851825d
#
_entry.id   e7a1221f89e43c060e9b35f6c851825d
#
_cell.length_a   1.000
_cell.length_b   1.000
_cell.length_c   1.000
_cell.angle_alpha   90.00
_cell.angle_beta   90.00
_cell.angle_gamma   90.00
#
_symmetry.space_group_name_H-M   'P 1'
#
loop_
_entity.id
_entity.type
_entity.pdbx_description
1 polymer ?
#
loop_
_entity_poly.entity_id
_entity_poly.type
_entity_poly.pdbx_seq_one_letter_code
_entity_poly.pdbx_strand_id
1 'polypeptide(L)'
;DDDTESGTIYVLRSNSTHPVVAEHREVLHKIGVTGGTVEARLAGVEKDATYLLAGVEVVSTYKLFNINRRRLEALIHKVFAPAQIDLTITDRFGNPVKPREWFLVPLGVIDEAVSRIRDGSITDCIYDPTQGRLISV
;
A
#
# COMPACT_ATOMS: atom_id res chain seq x y z
N ASP A 1 25.68 1.04 -7.35
CA ASP A 1 25.28 2.38 -7.68
C ASP A 1 23.91 2.69 -7.08
N ASP A 2 23.88 3.66 -6.17
CA ASP A 2 22.64 4.05 -5.54
C ASP A 2 21.99 5.16 -6.34
N ASP A 3 21.38 4.76 -7.45
CA ASP A 3 20.66 5.70 -8.28
C ASP A 3 19.48 6.25 -7.48
N THR A 4 19.56 7.53 -7.15
CA THR A 4 18.44 8.21 -6.54
C THR A 4 17.52 8.72 -7.65
N GLU A 5 16.22 8.63 -7.38
CA GLU A 5 15.21 8.94 -8.38
C GLU A 5 14.00 9.55 -7.68
N SER A 6 13.07 10.04 -8.44
CA SER A 6 11.78 10.45 -7.89
C SER A 6 10.82 9.28 -7.92
N GLY A 7 9.83 9.31 -7.05
CA GLY A 7 8.77 8.32 -7.03
C GLY A 7 7.53 8.87 -6.35
N THR A 8 6.41 8.22 -6.60
CA THR A 8 5.14 8.57 -5.99
C THR A 8 4.63 7.38 -5.21
N ILE A 9 4.39 7.58 -3.91
CA ILE A 9 3.62 6.63 -3.11
C ILE A 9 2.17 6.89 -3.42
N TYR A 10 1.43 5.83 -3.76
CA TYR A 10 -0.02 5.95 -3.98
C TYR A 10 -0.76 5.06 -3.00
N VAL A 11 -1.87 5.57 -2.49
CA VAL A 11 -2.73 4.85 -1.55
C VAL A 11 -4.08 4.69 -2.19
N LEU A 12 -4.56 3.45 -2.28
CA LEU A 12 -5.79 3.11 -2.98
C LEU A 12 -6.79 2.46 -2.03
N ARG A 13 -8.07 2.70 -2.31
CA ARG A 13 -9.19 2.00 -1.68
C ARG A 13 -9.87 1.17 -2.74
N SER A 14 -10.28 -0.05 -2.39
CA SER A 14 -10.93 -0.95 -3.34
C SER A 14 -12.44 -0.72 -3.40
N ASN A 15 -12.99 -0.84 -4.61
CA ASN A 15 -14.44 -0.84 -4.83
C ASN A 15 -15.00 -2.27 -4.88
N SER A 16 -14.21 -3.28 -4.49
CA SER A 16 -14.64 -4.67 -4.48
C SER A 16 -15.84 -4.88 -3.56
N THR A 17 -16.77 -5.73 -3.99
CA THR A 17 -17.91 -6.13 -3.18
C THR A 17 -17.64 -7.40 -2.37
N HIS A 18 -16.41 -7.93 -2.43
CA HIS A 18 -16.03 -9.07 -1.61
C HIS A 18 -16.31 -8.77 -0.14
N PRO A 19 -16.93 -9.70 0.62
CA PRO A 19 -17.37 -9.40 2.00
C PRO A 19 -16.25 -8.89 2.91
N VAL A 20 -15.06 -9.45 2.84
CA VAL A 20 -13.93 -9.00 3.67
C VAL A 20 -13.52 -7.58 3.30
N VAL A 21 -13.49 -7.27 2.01
CA VAL A 21 -13.13 -5.92 1.54
C VAL A 21 -14.20 -4.92 1.95
N ALA A 22 -15.48 -5.25 1.75
CA ALA A 22 -16.58 -4.37 2.09
C ALA A 22 -16.63 -4.07 3.59
N GLU A 23 -16.34 -5.07 4.43
CA GLU A 23 -16.34 -4.92 5.89
C GLU A 23 -15.26 -3.95 6.37
N HIS A 24 -14.10 -3.94 5.71
CA HIS A 24 -12.95 -3.15 6.14
C HIS A 24 -12.61 -2.00 5.19
N ARG A 25 -13.53 -1.62 4.31
CA ARG A 25 -13.24 -0.68 3.22
C ARG A 25 -12.57 0.60 3.67
N GLU A 26 -12.94 1.16 4.81
CA GLU A 26 -12.42 2.45 5.26
C GLU A 26 -10.98 2.40 5.75
N VAL A 27 -10.52 1.23 6.17
CA VAL A 27 -9.15 1.07 6.68
C VAL A 27 -8.30 0.16 5.82
N LEU A 28 -8.88 -0.47 4.80
CA LEU A 28 -8.13 -1.34 3.90
C LEU A 28 -7.59 -0.52 2.74
N HIS A 29 -6.27 -0.38 2.71
CA HIS A 29 -5.58 0.42 1.69
C HIS A 29 -4.48 -0.37 1.02
N LYS A 30 -4.38 -0.21 -0.30
CA LYS A 30 -3.21 -0.67 -1.04
C LYS A 30 -2.20 0.46 -1.05
N ILE A 31 -0.95 0.13 -0.73
CA ILE A 31 0.14 1.10 -0.72
C ILE A 31 1.18 0.64 -1.72
N GLY A 32 1.46 1.46 -2.72
CA GLY A 32 2.44 1.14 -3.74
C GLY A 32 3.31 2.33 -4.09
N VAL A 33 4.34 2.07 -4.87
CA VAL A 33 5.28 3.09 -5.32
C VAL A 33 5.43 2.98 -6.83
N THR A 34 5.36 4.11 -7.52
CA THR A 34 5.56 4.15 -8.97
C THR A 34 6.49 5.28 -9.36
N GLY A 35 7.26 5.08 -10.43
CA GLY A 35 8.08 6.13 -11.02
C GLY A 35 7.37 6.87 -12.15
N GLY A 36 6.26 6.35 -12.64
CA GLY A 36 5.45 6.96 -13.67
C GLY A 36 4.21 7.64 -13.09
N THR A 37 3.20 7.83 -13.94
CA THR A 37 1.94 8.38 -13.46
C THR A 37 1.11 7.31 -12.77
N VAL A 38 0.34 7.72 -11.78
CA VAL A 38 -0.57 6.81 -11.08
C VAL A 38 -1.64 6.30 -12.05
N GLU A 39 -2.12 7.14 -12.95
CA GLU A 39 -3.13 6.76 -13.94
C GLU A 39 -2.64 5.61 -14.82
N ALA A 40 -1.39 5.67 -15.27
CA ALA A 40 -0.80 4.59 -16.10
C ALA A 40 -0.68 3.30 -15.30
N ARG A 41 -0.33 3.41 -14.01
CA ARG A 41 -0.19 2.24 -13.13
C ARG A 41 -1.53 1.55 -12.88
N LEU A 42 -2.63 2.30 -12.91
CA LEU A 42 -3.97 1.79 -12.59
C LEU A 42 -4.77 1.34 -13.80
N ALA A 43 -4.21 1.42 -15.01
CA ALA A 43 -4.92 0.98 -16.20
C ALA A 43 -5.22 -0.52 -16.13
N GLY A 44 -6.48 -0.91 -16.26
CA GLY A 44 -6.90 -2.30 -16.32
C GLY A 44 -6.87 -3.06 -15.00
N VAL A 45 -6.76 -2.36 -13.86
CA VAL A 45 -6.63 -3.01 -12.54
C VAL A 45 -7.85 -3.85 -12.17
N GLU A 46 -9.03 -3.59 -12.71
CA GLU A 46 -10.23 -4.36 -12.43
C GLU A 46 -10.12 -5.82 -12.90
N LYS A 47 -9.13 -6.12 -13.75
CA LYS A 47 -8.87 -7.48 -14.23
C LYS A 47 -7.70 -8.15 -13.50
N ASP A 48 -7.09 -7.43 -12.56
CA ASP A 48 -5.89 -7.89 -11.86
C ASP A 48 -6.25 -8.33 -10.45
N ALA A 49 -5.96 -9.62 -10.13
CA ALA A 49 -6.27 -10.16 -8.81
C ALA A 49 -5.48 -9.48 -7.69
N THR A 50 -4.29 -8.93 -7.98
CA THR A 50 -3.53 -8.18 -6.99
C THR A 50 -4.20 -6.84 -6.65
N TYR A 51 -5.16 -6.40 -7.46
CA TYR A 51 -6.04 -5.26 -7.20
C TYR A 51 -7.46 -5.71 -6.86
N LEU A 52 -7.60 -6.96 -6.39
CA LEU A 52 -8.86 -7.55 -5.91
C LEU A 52 -9.93 -7.63 -6.99
N LEU A 53 -9.53 -7.66 -8.27
CA LEU A 53 -10.42 -7.74 -9.43
C LEU A 53 -11.52 -6.67 -9.41
N ALA A 54 -11.17 -5.47 -8.98
CA ALA A 54 -12.14 -4.38 -8.88
C ALA A 54 -11.46 -3.04 -9.18
N GLY A 55 -12.27 -2.06 -9.51
CA GLY A 55 -11.81 -0.69 -9.63
C GLY A 55 -11.32 -0.17 -8.28
N VAL A 56 -10.52 0.88 -8.33
CA VAL A 56 -9.95 1.47 -7.12
C VAL A 56 -10.18 2.97 -7.12
N GLU A 57 -10.17 3.53 -5.91
CA GLU A 57 -10.19 4.97 -5.69
C GLU A 57 -8.81 5.39 -5.19
N VAL A 58 -8.24 6.44 -5.79
CA VAL A 58 -6.98 7.02 -5.30
C VAL A 58 -7.31 7.87 -4.10
N VAL A 59 -6.87 7.42 -2.93
CA VAL A 59 -7.16 8.12 -1.66
C VAL A 59 -6.14 9.21 -1.40
N SER A 60 -4.87 8.94 -1.70
CA SER A 60 -3.79 9.90 -1.47
C SER A 60 -2.60 9.55 -2.33
N THR A 61 -1.79 10.56 -2.64
CA THR A 61 -0.50 10.39 -3.32
C THR A 61 0.53 11.26 -2.64
N TYR A 62 1.79 10.79 -2.64
CA TYR A 62 2.90 11.50 -2.01
C TYR A 62 4.09 11.46 -2.95
N LYS A 63 4.56 12.63 -3.37
CA LYS A 63 5.73 12.73 -4.24
C LYS A 63 6.98 12.79 -3.39
N LEU A 64 7.97 11.96 -3.73
CA LEU A 64 9.25 11.88 -3.05
C LEU A 64 10.39 12.03 -4.05
N PHE A 65 11.51 12.59 -3.58
CA PHE A 65 12.67 12.83 -4.40
C PHE A 65 13.91 12.21 -3.75
N ASN A 66 14.92 11.93 -4.55
CA ASN A 66 16.19 11.36 -4.07
C ASN A 66 15.98 10.06 -3.31
N ILE A 67 15.17 9.16 -3.86
CA ILE A 67 14.83 7.88 -3.26
C ILE A 67 15.27 6.73 -4.17
N ASN A 68 15.32 5.54 -3.59
CA ASN A 68 15.36 4.29 -4.34
C ASN A 68 13.98 3.66 -4.20
N ARG A 69 13.23 3.58 -5.32
CA ARG A 69 11.83 3.13 -5.29
C ARG A 69 11.67 1.72 -4.72
N ARG A 70 12.57 0.81 -5.06
CA ARG A 70 12.50 -0.57 -4.59
C ARG A 70 12.71 -0.65 -3.09
N ARG A 71 13.70 0.08 -2.56
CA ARG A 71 13.96 0.12 -1.12
C ARG A 71 12.82 0.79 -0.36
N LEU A 72 12.24 1.83 -0.94
CA LEU A 72 11.11 2.53 -0.34
C LEU A 72 9.90 1.61 -0.23
N GLU A 73 9.58 0.88 -1.29
CA GLU A 73 8.45 -0.05 -1.27
C GLU A 73 8.68 -1.15 -0.24
N ALA A 74 9.88 -1.72 -0.19
CA ALA A 74 10.21 -2.75 0.78
C ALA A 74 10.09 -2.22 2.22
N LEU A 75 10.51 -0.98 2.46
CA LEU A 75 10.41 -0.35 3.77
C LEU A 75 8.95 -0.18 4.20
N ILE A 76 8.12 0.33 3.30
CA ILE A 76 6.69 0.54 3.58
C ILE A 76 6.03 -0.80 3.92
N HIS A 77 6.30 -1.83 3.14
CA HIS A 77 5.71 -3.14 3.37
C HIS A 77 6.19 -3.74 4.68
N LYS A 78 7.45 -3.51 5.06
CA LYS A 78 7.98 -3.96 6.34
C LYS A 78 7.29 -3.26 7.51
N VAL A 79 7.11 -1.95 7.41
CA VAL A 79 6.47 -1.17 8.48
C VAL A 79 5.04 -1.63 8.73
N PHE A 80 4.31 -1.92 7.67
CA PHE A 80 2.90 -2.28 7.76
C PHE A 80 2.62 -3.79 7.71
N ALA A 81 3.67 -4.62 7.66
CA ALA A 81 3.51 -6.08 7.60
C ALA A 81 2.57 -6.65 8.66
N PRO A 82 2.59 -6.17 9.92
CA PRO A 82 1.65 -6.71 10.94
C PRO A 82 0.17 -6.49 10.61
N ALA A 83 -0.14 -5.57 9.69
CA ALA A 83 -1.51 -5.27 9.31
C ALA A 83 -1.85 -5.77 7.90
N GLN A 84 -0.97 -6.55 7.28
CA GLN A 84 -1.24 -7.11 5.95
C GLN A 84 -2.48 -8.00 6.00
N ILE A 85 -3.40 -7.80 5.05
CA ILE A 85 -4.62 -8.59 5.02
C ILE A 85 -4.32 -10.01 4.54
N ASP A 86 -4.97 -10.99 5.18
CA ASP A 86 -4.90 -12.38 4.74
C ASP A 86 -6.16 -12.67 3.92
N LEU A 87 -6.00 -12.62 2.60
CA LEU A 87 -7.11 -12.77 1.67
C LEU A 87 -6.61 -13.52 0.44
N THR A 88 -7.40 -14.47 -0.04
CA THR A 88 -7.13 -15.17 -1.30
C THR A 88 -8.21 -14.81 -2.30
N ILE A 89 -7.79 -14.35 -3.48
CA ILE A 89 -8.68 -14.03 -4.60
C ILE A 89 -8.41 -15.02 -5.72
N THR A 90 -9.45 -15.58 -6.32
CA THR A 90 -9.30 -16.40 -7.51
C THR A 90 -9.24 -15.49 -8.73
N ASP A 91 -8.16 -15.61 -9.51
CA ASP A 91 -8.00 -14.78 -10.71
C ASP A 91 -8.93 -15.25 -11.83
N ARG A 92 -8.91 -14.54 -12.96
CA ARG A 92 -9.80 -14.85 -14.10
C ARG A 92 -9.46 -16.18 -14.78
N PHE A 93 -8.31 -16.77 -14.45
CA PHE A 93 -7.89 -18.08 -14.97
C PHE A 93 -8.14 -19.22 -13.98
N GLY A 94 -8.79 -18.94 -12.85
CA GLY A 94 -9.09 -19.92 -11.83
C GLY A 94 -7.97 -20.18 -10.83
N ASN A 95 -6.91 -19.38 -10.84
CA ASN A 95 -5.77 -19.57 -9.96
C ASN A 95 -5.92 -18.75 -8.67
N PRO A 96 -5.54 -19.30 -7.50
CA PRO A 96 -5.57 -18.52 -6.27
C PRO A 96 -4.42 -17.52 -6.23
N VAL A 97 -4.72 -16.30 -5.79
CA VAL A 97 -3.74 -15.22 -5.65
C VAL A 97 -3.90 -14.60 -4.27
N LYS A 98 -2.79 -14.39 -3.56
CA LYS A 98 -2.79 -13.67 -2.29
C LYS A 98 -2.22 -12.26 -2.54
N PRO A 99 -3.08 -11.24 -2.59
CA PRO A 99 -2.59 -9.86 -2.72
C PRO A 99 -1.78 -9.48 -1.49
N ARG A 100 -0.58 -8.92 -1.70
CA ARG A 100 0.36 -8.70 -0.61
C ARG A 100 0.56 -7.23 -0.26
N GLU A 101 -0.08 -6.32 -1.00
CA GLU A 101 0.12 -4.89 -0.83
C GLU A 101 -1.09 -4.19 -0.22
N TRP A 102 -1.99 -4.97 0.38
CA TRP A 102 -3.18 -4.45 1.03
C TRP A 102 -3.06 -4.57 2.54
N PHE A 103 -3.28 -3.47 3.24
CA PHE A 103 -3.05 -3.37 4.67
C PHE A 103 -4.24 -2.73 5.38
N LEU A 104 -4.55 -3.23 6.57
CA LEU A 104 -5.61 -2.68 7.42
C LEU A 104 -5.01 -1.58 8.29
N VAL A 105 -4.82 -0.40 7.71
CA VAL A 105 -4.19 0.74 8.36
C VAL A 105 -4.97 2.01 8.02
N PRO A 106 -5.33 2.83 9.01
CA PRO A 106 -6.01 4.11 8.74
C PRO A 106 -5.11 5.07 7.96
N LEU A 107 -5.72 5.91 7.14
CA LEU A 107 -4.97 6.85 6.30
C LEU A 107 -4.08 7.78 7.11
N GLY A 108 -4.54 8.22 8.29
CA GLY A 108 -3.73 9.10 9.15
C GLY A 108 -2.40 8.49 9.57
N VAL A 109 -2.38 7.16 9.78
CA VAL A 109 -1.13 6.45 10.11
C VAL A 109 -0.24 6.36 8.89
N ILE A 110 -0.80 6.18 7.70
CA ILE A 110 -0.03 6.18 6.46
C ILE A 110 0.60 7.56 6.24
N ASP A 111 -0.15 8.64 6.46
CA ASP A 111 0.37 10.01 6.39
C ASP A 111 1.55 10.19 7.34
N GLU A 112 1.43 9.71 8.57
CA GLU A 112 2.50 9.80 9.55
C GLU A 112 3.74 9.04 9.08
N ALA A 113 3.56 7.84 8.55
CA ALA A 113 4.66 7.03 8.04
C ALA A 113 5.40 7.76 6.90
N VAL A 114 4.68 8.40 5.99
CA VAL A 114 5.29 9.16 4.90
C VAL A 114 6.08 10.35 5.44
N SER A 115 5.55 11.07 6.43
CA SER A 115 6.27 12.16 7.10
C SER A 115 7.58 11.66 7.71
N ARG A 116 7.54 10.50 8.36
CA ARG A 116 8.74 9.93 8.99
C ARG A 116 9.74 9.41 7.96
N ILE A 117 9.27 8.98 6.79
CA ILE A 117 10.16 8.63 5.68
C ILE A 117 10.90 9.87 5.19
N ARG A 118 10.18 11.00 5.05
CA ARG A 118 10.75 12.24 4.57
C ARG A 118 11.79 12.83 5.52
N ASP A 119 11.58 12.70 6.83
CA ASP A 119 12.53 13.26 7.82
C ASP A 119 13.52 12.22 8.34
N GLY A 120 13.42 10.98 7.88
CA GLY A 120 14.33 9.90 8.27
C GLY A 120 13.99 9.22 9.59
N SER A 121 12.95 9.63 10.28
CA SER A 121 12.61 9.06 11.59
C SER A 121 11.84 7.75 11.52
N ILE A 122 11.57 7.25 10.30
CA ILE A 122 10.88 5.96 10.13
C ILE A 122 11.73 4.78 10.56
N THR A 123 13.05 4.95 10.66
CA THR A 123 13.98 3.90 11.05
C THR A 123 13.53 3.28 12.37
N ASP A 124 13.47 1.95 12.42
CA ASP A 124 13.06 1.20 13.60
C ASP A 124 11.60 1.41 14.02
N CYS A 125 10.76 1.91 13.12
CA CYS A 125 9.32 1.98 13.38
C CYS A 125 8.61 0.78 12.77
N ILE A 126 7.53 0.36 13.44
CA ILE A 126 6.63 -0.66 12.93
C ILE A 126 5.20 -0.28 13.35
N TYR A 127 4.23 -0.65 12.52
CA TYR A 127 2.83 -0.42 12.86
C TYR A 127 2.36 -1.48 13.86
N ASP A 128 1.72 -1.04 14.94
CA ASP A 128 1.11 -1.93 15.92
C ASP A 128 -0.41 -1.90 15.72
N PRO A 129 -1.01 -2.97 15.14
CA PRO A 129 -2.46 -3.00 14.93
C PRO A 129 -3.27 -2.97 16.21
N THR A 130 -2.70 -3.47 17.33
CA THR A 130 -3.37 -3.47 18.62
C THR A 130 -3.55 -2.06 19.16
N GLN A 131 -2.55 -1.20 18.97
CA GLN A 131 -2.59 0.18 19.44
C GLN A 131 -3.06 1.14 18.34
N GLY A 132 -3.08 0.70 17.09
CA GLY A 132 -3.48 1.54 15.97
C GLY A 132 -2.51 2.66 15.67
N ARG A 133 -1.21 2.47 15.94
CA ARG A 133 -0.19 3.50 15.74
C ARG A 133 1.18 2.90 15.45
N LEU A 134 2.08 3.76 14.95
CA LEU A 134 3.48 3.41 14.78
C LEU A 134 4.17 3.39 16.14
N ILE A 135 5.02 2.39 16.35
CA ILE A 135 5.80 2.26 17.57
C ILE A 135 7.27 2.04 17.21
N SER A 136 8.15 2.33 18.15
CA SER A 136 9.58 2.00 18.03
C SER A 136 9.81 0.53 18.31
N VAL A 137 10.69 -0.06 17.54
CA VAL A 137 11.05 -1.47 17.71
C VAL A 137 12.38 -1.58 18.46
#